data_778d1b419994aa63bb15af49a7117948
#
_entry.id   778d1b419994aa63bb15af49a7117948
#
_cell.length_a   1.000
_cell.length_b   1.000
_cell.length_c   1.000
_cell.angle_alpha   90.00
_cell.angle_beta   90.00
_cell.angle_gamma   90.00
#
_symmetry.space_group_name_H-M   'P 1'
#
loop_
_entity.id
_entity.type
_entity.pdbx_description
1 polymer ?
#
loop_
_entity_poly.entity_id
_entity_poly.type
_entity_poly.pdbx_seq_one_letter_code
_entity_poly.pdbx_strand_id
1 'polypeptide(L)'
;LFQSMLWPPLVRIMAETLDEKQYQKCCVQVSMASSAGTIFVYLFVPLCIRFASWRAAFLFPALAGALTAFVWFTGIGRLQTEGRNAIHAIHVEAAEQPSVRLTTLLFQAALLPAMLAIVLHGILRDGITTWMPVYISETFGLSNSVSILTAAVLPVFSILSIYLASALLEHIRNEFSASALLFGMAAACSALLVFLYQHGPVPSVVLMTLTAGCMYGINLFLISRLPAHFSRFGKVATVSGILNASTYVGSSLSAWLFGMISDLSGWIAVISVWIVIALGGMLICLAFFRKWRSFQAEESKA
;
A
#
# COMPACT_ATOMS: atom_id res chain seq x y z
N LEU A 1 15.39 -6.21 -6.67
CA LEU A 1 15.05 -6.78 -7.97
C LEU A 1 14.09 -7.98 -7.82
N PHE A 2 14.47 -9.05 -7.12
CA PHE A 2 13.61 -10.25 -6.98
C PHE A 2 12.30 -9.99 -6.24
N GLN A 3 12.30 -9.17 -5.20
CA GLN A 3 11.10 -8.82 -4.44
C GLN A 3 10.08 -8.03 -5.28
N SER A 4 10.54 -7.19 -6.20
CA SER A 4 9.65 -6.42 -7.08
C SER A 4 8.90 -7.28 -8.10
N MET A 5 9.37 -8.51 -8.34
CA MET A 5 8.74 -9.46 -9.27
C MET A 5 7.57 -10.23 -8.65
N LEU A 6 7.34 -10.13 -7.34
CA LEU A 6 6.27 -10.90 -6.66
C LEU A 6 4.89 -10.26 -6.81
N TRP A 7 4.81 -8.95 -6.65
CA TRP A 7 3.52 -8.26 -6.58
C TRP A 7 2.72 -8.24 -7.90
N PRO A 8 3.28 -7.82 -9.05
CA PRO A 8 2.54 -7.75 -10.29
C PRO A 8 1.98 -9.10 -10.78
N PRO A 9 2.76 -10.22 -10.74
CA PRO A 9 2.22 -11.54 -11.07
C PRO A 9 1.13 -12.00 -10.11
N LEU A 10 1.26 -11.73 -8.80
CA LEU A 10 0.25 -12.08 -7.81
C LEU A 10 -1.08 -11.38 -8.11
N VAL A 11 -1.05 -10.06 -8.32
CA VAL A 11 -2.24 -9.27 -8.66
C VAL A 11 -2.87 -9.76 -9.96
N ARG A 12 -2.05 -10.11 -10.96
CA ARG A 12 -2.52 -10.65 -12.22
C ARG A 12 -3.23 -11.99 -12.03
N ILE A 13 -2.61 -12.95 -11.34
CA ILE A 13 -3.22 -14.25 -11.06
C ILE A 13 -4.56 -14.07 -10.34
N MET A 14 -4.61 -13.22 -9.31
CA MET A 14 -5.84 -12.93 -8.59
C MET A 14 -6.94 -12.36 -9.51
N ALA A 15 -6.59 -11.42 -10.38
CA ALA A 15 -7.54 -10.78 -11.28
C ALA A 15 -8.03 -11.69 -12.43
N GLU A 16 -7.19 -12.64 -12.86
CA GLU A 16 -7.53 -13.57 -13.94
C GLU A 16 -8.26 -14.84 -13.45
N THR A 17 -8.11 -15.20 -12.16
CA THR A 17 -8.64 -16.48 -11.64
C THR A 17 -9.83 -16.34 -10.68
N LEU A 18 -10.03 -15.16 -10.10
CA LEU A 18 -11.06 -14.94 -9.08
C LEU A 18 -12.18 -14.06 -9.62
N ASP A 19 -13.41 -14.32 -9.17
CA ASP A 19 -14.52 -13.40 -9.40
C ASP A 19 -14.30 -12.07 -8.63
N GLU A 20 -15.08 -11.03 -8.96
CA GLU A 20 -14.90 -9.70 -8.38
C GLU A 20 -14.96 -9.70 -6.84
N LYS A 21 -15.91 -10.46 -6.25
CA LYS A 21 -16.06 -10.55 -4.79
C LYS A 21 -14.89 -11.29 -4.14
N GLN A 22 -14.46 -12.39 -4.76
CA GLN A 22 -13.31 -13.17 -4.30
C GLN A 22 -12.02 -12.35 -4.43
N TYR A 23 -11.83 -11.64 -5.54
CA TYR A 23 -10.70 -10.73 -5.76
C TYR A 23 -10.61 -9.68 -4.67
N GLN A 24 -11.71 -8.97 -4.38
CA GLN A 24 -11.77 -7.95 -3.34
C GLN A 24 -11.41 -8.52 -1.96
N LYS A 25 -11.94 -9.68 -1.60
CA LYS A 25 -11.63 -10.39 -0.36
C LYS A 25 -10.15 -10.80 -0.29
N CYS A 26 -9.62 -11.31 -1.39
CA CYS A 26 -8.22 -11.72 -1.49
C CYS A 26 -7.27 -10.52 -1.36
N CYS A 27 -7.58 -9.35 -1.96
CA CYS A 27 -6.81 -8.12 -1.78
C CYS A 27 -6.70 -7.70 -0.31
N VAL A 28 -7.81 -7.79 0.44
CA VAL A 28 -7.83 -7.52 1.89
C VAL A 28 -6.95 -8.53 2.63
N GLN A 29 -7.11 -9.82 2.35
CA GLN A 29 -6.35 -10.89 3.01
C GLN A 29 -4.84 -10.77 2.77
N VAL A 30 -4.42 -10.49 1.54
CA VAL A 30 -3.00 -10.31 1.19
C VAL A 30 -2.42 -9.07 1.87
N SER A 31 -3.18 -7.97 1.90
CA SER A 31 -2.76 -6.75 2.60
C SER A 31 -2.62 -6.99 4.11
N MET A 32 -3.55 -7.74 4.70
CA MET A 32 -3.47 -8.13 6.12
C MET A 32 -2.31 -9.10 6.40
N ALA A 33 -2.07 -10.06 5.52
CA ALA A 33 -0.94 -10.99 5.65
C ALA A 33 0.40 -10.24 5.64
N SER A 34 0.54 -9.20 4.82
CA SER A 34 1.72 -8.32 4.82
C SER A 34 1.91 -7.64 6.18
N SER A 35 0.84 -7.08 6.76
CA SER A 35 0.89 -6.45 8.08
C SER A 35 1.18 -7.46 9.21
N ALA A 36 0.56 -8.64 9.15
CA ALA A 36 0.82 -9.71 10.10
C ALA A 36 2.27 -10.23 10.03
N GLY A 37 2.82 -10.31 8.81
CA GLY A 37 4.23 -10.62 8.60
C GLY A 37 5.16 -9.60 9.23
N THR A 38 4.84 -8.32 9.13
CA THR A 38 5.61 -7.24 9.78
C THR A 38 5.55 -7.36 11.31
N ILE A 39 4.37 -7.61 11.89
CA ILE A 39 4.23 -7.86 13.33
C ILE A 39 5.09 -9.06 13.75
N PHE A 40 5.00 -10.15 12.98
CA PHE A 40 5.82 -11.34 13.24
C PHE A 40 7.32 -11.02 13.27
N VAL A 41 7.82 -10.26 12.31
CA VAL A 41 9.24 -9.84 12.25
C VAL A 41 9.62 -9.01 13.48
N TYR A 42 8.79 -8.04 13.89
CA TYR A 42 9.07 -7.23 15.09
C TYR A 42 9.13 -8.05 16.39
N LEU A 43 8.37 -9.13 16.49
CA LEU A 43 8.40 -10.02 17.66
C LEU A 43 9.52 -11.06 17.56
N PHE A 44 9.73 -11.60 16.36
CA PHE A 44 10.61 -12.73 16.13
C PHE A 44 12.09 -12.35 16.13
N VAL A 45 12.46 -11.22 15.50
CA VAL A 45 13.86 -10.81 15.38
C VAL A 45 14.52 -10.56 16.76
N PRO A 46 13.91 -9.85 17.72
CA PRO A 46 14.47 -9.70 19.05
C PRO A 46 14.67 -11.04 19.77
N LEU A 47 13.74 -11.99 19.60
CA LEU A 47 13.87 -13.34 20.16
C LEU A 47 15.07 -14.08 19.56
N CYS A 48 15.25 -14.03 18.25
CA CYS A 48 16.41 -14.62 17.58
C CYS A 48 17.72 -14.05 18.11
N ILE A 49 17.81 -12.72 18.26
CA ILE A 49 19.00 -12.05 18.78
C ILE A 49 19.27 -12.47 20.23
N ARG A 50 18.22 -12.59 21.06
CA ARG A 50 18.35 -12.94 22.46
C ARG A 50 18.75 -14.40 22.70
N PHE A 51 18.18 -15.35 21.94
CA PHE A 51 18.33 -16.79 22.19
C PHE A 51 19.34 -17.50 21.27
N ALA A 52 19.68 -16.91 20.14
CA ALA A 52 20.60 -17.52 19.18
C ALA A 52 21.64 -16.52 18.69
N SER A 53 21.34 -15.80 17.61
CA SER A 53 22.20 -14.76 17.04
C SER A 53 21.40 -13.95 16.00
N TRP A 54 21.96 -12.80 15.60
CA TRP A 54 21.39 -12.01 14.51
C TRP A 54 21.30 -12.79 13.17
N ARG A 55 22.19 -13.81 12.97
CA ARG A 55 22.16 -14.68 11.79
C ARG A 55 20.89 -15.53 11.72
N ALA A 56 20.37 -15.96 12.87
CA ALA A 56 19.12 -16.72 12.96
C ALA A 56 17.92 -15.93 12.41
N ALA A 57 17.92 -14.61 12.61
CA ALA A 57 16.87 -13.72 12.08
C ALA A 57 16.80 -13.71 10.54
N PHE A 58 17.85 -14.10 9.84
CA PHE A 58 17.87 -14.26 8.38
C PHE A 58 17.65 -15.71 7.94
N LEU A 59 18.20 -16.68 8.69
CA LEU A 59 18.09 -18.10 8.33
C LEU A 59 16.65 -18.61 8.40
N PHE A 60 15.91 -18.28 9.45
CA PHE A 60 14.52 -18.73 9.60
C PHE A 60 13.59 -18.22 8.48
N PRO A 61 13.55 -16.92 8.14
CA PRO A 61 12.77 -16.46 6.99
C PRO A 61 13.22 -17.06 5.66
N ALA A 62 14.53 -17.30 5.47
CA ALA A 62 15.05 -17.95 4.27
C ALA A 62 14.54 -19.40 4.14
N LEU A 63 14.55 -20.17 5.25
CA LEU A 63 14.00 -21.52 5.28
C LEU A 63 12.48 -21.51 5.05
N ALA A 64 11.75 -20.59 5.66
CA ALA A 64 10.31 -20.42 5.45
C ALA A 64 10.01 -20.08 3.98
N GLY A 65 10.80 -19.20 3.37
CA GLY A 65 10.71 -18.87 1.94
C GLY A 65 10.99 -20.06 1.03
N ALA A 66 12.03 -20.85 1.33
CA ALA A 66 12.34 -22.07 0.60
C ALA A 66 11.22 -23.12 0.72
N LEU A 67 10.64 -23.29 1.92
CA LEU A 67 9.50 -24.17 2.14
C LEU A 67 8.26 -23.69 1.36
N THR A 68 7.97 -22.39 1.38
CA THR A 68 6.88 -21.80 0.61
C THR A 68 7.07 -22.02 -0.88
N ALA A 69 8.29 -21.82 -1.40
CA ALA A 69 8.62 -22.10 -2.79
C ALA A 69 8.41 -23.59 -3.14
N PHE A 70 8.85 -24.51 -2.27
CA PHE A 70 8.65 -25.94 -2.46
C PHE A 70 7.16 -26.30 -2.50
N VAL A 71 6.38 -25.80 -1.53
CA VAL A 71 4.92 -26.01 -1.51
C VAL A 71 4.25 -25.42 -2.75
N TRP A 72 4.69 -24.24 -3.21
CA TRP A 72 4.19 -23.63 -4.43
C TRP A 72 4.47 -24.51 -5.67
N PHE A 73 5.72 -24.95 -5.86
CA PHE A 73 6.08 -25.77 -7.01
C PHE A 73 5.37 -27.12 -7.04
N THR A 74 5.16 -27.73 -5.87
CA THR A 74 4.46 -29.02 -5.78
C THR A 74 2.94 -28.85 -5.90
N GLY A 75 2.38 -27.76 -5.39
CA GLY A 75 0.94 -27.45 -5.39
C GLY A 75 0.43 -26.93 -6.73
N ILE A 76 1.22 -26.08 -7.41
CA ILE A 76 0.78 -25.44 -8.65
C ILE A 76 0.55 -26.46 -9.80
N GLY A 77 1.29 -27.56 -9.80
CA GLY A 77 1.10 -28.64 -10.75
C GLY A 77 -0.28 -29.29 -10.66
N ARG A 78 -0.87 -29.36 -9.46
CA ARG A 78 -2.23 -29.86 -9.24
C ARG A 78 -3.28 -28.85 -9.67
N LEU A 79 -3.07 -27.58 -9.35
CA LEU A 79 -3.97 -26.48 -9.74
C LEU A 79 -3.97 -26.24 -11.25
N GLN A 80 -2.83 -26.40 -11.93
CA GLN A 80 -2.74 -26.29 -13.39
C GLN A 80 -3.55 -27.38 -14.13
N THR A 81 -3.72 -28.54 -13.53
CA THR A 81 -4.50 -29.62 -14.15
C THR A 81 -6.00 -29.32 -14.11
N GLU A 82 -6.49 -28.68 -13.04
CA GLU A 82 -7.89 -28.29 -12.90
C GLU A 82 -8.21 -26.92 -13.55
N GLY A 83 -7.28 -25.96 -13.48
CA GLY A 83 -7.45 -24.59 -13.99
C GLY A 83 -6.96 -24.35 -15.42
N ARG A 84 -6.32 -25.35 -16.06
CA ARG A 84 -5.69 -25.19 -17.38
C ARG A 84 -6.68 -24.74 -18.47
N ASN A 85 -7.91 -25.22 -18.41
CA ASN A 85 -8.96 -24.85 -19.36
C ASN A 85 -9.45 -23.41 -19.13
N ALA A 86 -9.55 -22.96 -17.89
CA ALA A 86 -9.95 -21.59 -17.55
C ALA A 86 -8.85 -20.58 -17.93
N ILE A 87 -7.59 -20.86 -17.58
CA ILE A 87 -6.44 -19.99 -17.90
C ILE A 87 -6.21 -19.93 -19.43
N HIS A 88 -6.43 -21.05 -20.14
CA HIS A 88 -6.29 -21.06 -21.59
C HIS A 88 -7.42 -20.29 -22.29
N ALA A 89 -8.65 -20.36 -21.78
CA ALA A 89 -9.77 -19.57 -22.28
C ALA A 89 -9.52 -18.07 -22.10
N ILE A 90 -9.06 -17.64 -20.92
CA ILE A 90 -8.73 -16.24 -20.63
C ILE A 90 -7.57 -15.74 -21.51
N HIS A 91 -6.54 -16.58 -21.78
CA HIS A 91 -5.44 -16.20 -22.67
C HIS A 91 -5.87 -16.08 -24.12
N VAL A 92 -6.79 -16.90 -24.59
CA VAL A 92 -7.34 -16.81 -25.95
C VAL A 92 -8.19 -15.57 -26.11
N GLU A 93 -9.07 -15.25 -25.16
CA GLU A 93 -9.85 -14.00 -25.18
C GLU A 93 -8.96 -12.74 -25.09
N ALA A 94 -7.90 -12.75 -24.27
CA ALA A 94 -6.96 -11.63 -24.16
C ALA A 94 -6.09 -11.47 -25.42
N ALA A 95 -5.82 -12.52 -26.17
CA ALA A 95 -5.04 -12.46 -27.41
C ALA A 95 -5.84 -11.90 -28.58
N GLU A 96 -7.18 -12.02 -28.56
CA GLU A 96 -8.07 -11.47 -29.58
C GLU A 96 -8.39 -9.98 -29.38
N GLN A 97 -8.05 -9.41 -28.23
CA GLN A 97 -8.34 -7.99 -27.95
C GLN A 97 -7.29 -7.06 -28.58
N PRO A 98 -7.72 -5.94 -29.18
CA PRO A 98 -6.78 -4.98 -29.77
C PRO A 98 -5.80 -4.46 -28.69
N SER A 99 -4.50 -4.54 -29.00
CA SER A 99 -3.45 -4.10 -28.07
C SER A 99 -3.54 -2.60 -27.84
N VAL A 100 -4.21 -2.19 -26.77
CA VAL A 100 -4.28 -0.77 -26.40
C VAL A 100 -2.90 -0.30 -25.96
N ARG A 101 -2.42 0.82 -26.56
CA ARG A 101 -1.13 1.40 -26.20
C ARG A 101 -1.17 1.89 -24.75
N LEU A 102 -0.09 1.64 -24.01
CA LEU A 102 0.04 2.09 -22.63
C LEU A 102 -0.15 3.60 -22.47
N THR A 103 0.33 4.39 -23.44
CA THR A 103 0.15 5.85 -23.49
C THR A 103 -1.33 6.24 -23.47
N THR A 104 -2.18 5.51 -24.20
CA THR A 104 -3.63 5.73 -24.21
C THR A 104 -4.24 5.49 -22.81
N LEU A 105 -3.84 4.41 -22.15
CA LEU A 105 -4.30 4.10 -20.79
C LEU A 105 -3.83 5.11 -19.75
N LEU A 106 -2.61 5.64 -19.88
CA LEU A 106 -2.08 6.68 -19.00
C LEU A 106 -2.97 7.93 -18.96
N PHE A 107 -3.43 8.37 -20.13
CA PHE A 107 -4.21 9.60 -20.24
C PHE A 107 -5.72 9.37 -20.19
N GLN A 108 -6.25 8.33 -20.83
CA GLN A 108 -7.70 8.10 -20.89
C GLN A 108 -8.25 7.48 -19.60
N ALA A 109 -7.56 6.51 -19.02
CA ALA A 109 -8.03 5.78 -17.84
C ALA A 109 -7.62 6.41 -16.49
N ALA A 110 -7.26 7.69 -16.44
CA ALA A 110 -6.78 8.38 -15.23
C ALA A 110 -5.62 7.68 -14.51
N LEU A 111 -4.80 6.88 -15.23
CA LEU A 111 -3.68 6.14 -14.62
C LEU A 111 -2.56 7.09 -14.18
N LEU A 112 -2.27 8.16 -14.94
CA LEU A 112 -1.27 9.16 -14.55
C LEU A 112 -1.64 9.88 -13.24
N PRO A 113 -2.87 10.39 -13.04
CA PRO A 113 -3.31 10.89 -11.74
C PRO A 113 -3.21 9.86 -10.61
N ALA A 114 -3.53 8.60 -10.87
CA ALA A 114 -3.35 7.53 -9.88
C ALA A 114 -1.88 7.37 -9.49
N MET A 115 -0.95 7.37 -10.44
CA MET A 115 0.49 7.31 -10.17
C MET A 115 0.95 8.47 -9.29
N LEU A 116 0.51 9.71 -9.59
CA LEU A 116 0.85 10.89 -8.79
C LEU A 116 0.28 10.78 -7.36
N ALA A 117 -0.97 10.38 -7.21
CA ALA A 117 -1.57 10.15 -5.89
C ALA A 117 -0.83 9.06 -5.10
N ILE A 118 -0.38 8.00 -5.79
CA ILE A 118 0.39 6.91 -5.18
C ILE A 118 1.81 7.34 -4.77
N VAL A 119 2.47 8.23 -5.53
CA VAL A 119 3.74 8.82 -5.10
C VAL A 119 3.54 9.59 -3.78
N LEU A 120 2.51 10.44 -3.70
CA LEU A 120 2.20 11.19 -2.47
C LEU A 120 1.83 10.26 -1.30
N HIS A 121 1.05 9.21 -1.57
CA HIS A 121 0.76 8.15 -0.62
C HIS A 121 2.04 7.47 -0.10
N GLY A 122 2.95 7.10 -1.00
CA GLY A 122 4.24 6.47 -0.63
C GLY A 122 5.10 7.36 0.24
N ILE A 123 5.16 8.67 -0.07
CA ILE A 123 5.87 9.66 0.75
C ILE A 123 5.32 9.68 2.18
N LEU A 124 4.00 9.76 2.35
CA LEU A 124 3.37 9.82 3.67
C LEU A 124 3.49 8.49 4.43
N ARG A 125 3.12 7.37 3.79
CA ARG A 125 3.11 6.05 4.45
C ARG A 125 4.48 5.69 4.99
N ASP A 126 5.48 5.67 4.12
CA ASP A 126 6.80 5.19 4.47
C ASP A 126 7.59 6.26 5.25
N GLY A 127 7.30 7.54 4.98
CA GLY A 127 7.84 8.64 5.76
C GLY A 127 7.42 8.58 7.23
N ILE A 128 6.11 8.47 7.50
CA ILE A 128 5.61 8.34 8.87
C ILE A 128 6.16 7.08 9.54
N THR A 129 6.13 5.94 8.85
CA THR A 129 6.59 4.67 9.41
C THR A 129 8.08 4.69 9.77
N THR A 130 8.89 5.32 8.94
CA THR A 130 10.35 5.40 9.14
C THR A 130 10.73 6.43 10.20
N TRP A 131 10.11 7.59 10.19
CA TRP A 131 10.52 8.73 11.01
C TRP A 131 9.78 8.85 12.35
N MET A 132 8.68 8.13 12.56
CA MET A 132 7.94 8.13 13.81
C MET A 132 8.80 7.79 15.04
N PRO A 133 9.66 6.75 15.06
CA PRO A 133 10.52 6.47 16.20
C PRO A 133 11.50 7.61 16.51
N VAL A 134 12.07 8.22 15.46
CA VAL A 134 13.03 9.34 15.59
C VAL A 134 12.32 10.56 16.16
N TYR A 135 11.16 10.92 15.59
CA TYR A 135 10.32 12.02 16.11
C TYR A 135 9.99 11.84 17.60
N ILE A 136 9.55 10.64 17.99
CA ILE A 136 9.18 10.34 19.39
C ILE A 136 10.42 10.44 20.31
N SER A 137 11.57 9.93 19.87
CA SER A 137 12.82 10.00 20.64
C SER A 137 13.29 11.44 20.82
N GLU A 138 13.33 12.21 19.75
CA GLU A 138 13.86 13.59 19.77
C GLU A 138 12.92 14.59 20.46
N THR A 139 11.61 14.46 20.22
CA THR A 139 10.61 15.41 20.76
C THR A 139 10.35 15.19 22.24
N PHE A 140 10.32 13.94 22.70
CA PHE A 140 9.93 13.58 24.06
C PHE A 140 11.08 13.01 24.92
N GLY A 141 12.28 12.91 24.39
CA GLY A 141 13.45 12.41 25.12
C GLY A 141 13.35 10.95 25.53
N LEU A 142 12.52 10.15 24.82
CA LEU A 142 12.33 8.73 25.12
C LEU A 142 13.51 7.90 24.61
N SER A 143 13.82 6.80 25.30
CA SER A 143 14.87 5.90 24.85
C SER A 143 14.53 5.30 23.47
N ASN A 144 15.58 5.02 22.68
CA ASN A 144 15.41 4.41 21.34
C ASN A 144 14.57 3.13 21.38
N SER A 145 14.74 2.30 22.41
CA SER A 145 13.96 1.05 22.56
C SER A 145 12.46 1.31 22.74
N VAL A 146 12.10 2.31 23.55
CA VAL A 146 10.69 2.69 23.76
C VAL A 146 10.12 3.32 22.47
N SER A 147 10.88 4.17 21.83
CA SER A 147 10.48 4.84 20.58
C SER A 147 10.25 3.84 19.43
N ILE A 148 11.10 2.83 19.29
CA ILE A 148 10.91 1.73 18.32
C ILE A 148 9.66 0.92 18.65
N LEU A 149 9.41 0.65 19.95
CA LEU A 149 8.22 -0.10 20.36
C LEU A 149 6.93 0.66 20.02
N THR A 150 6.93 1.99 20.05
CA THR A 150 5.75 2.78 19.62
C THR A 150 5.42 2.55 18.15
N ALA A 151 6.43 2.33 17.30
CA ALA A 151 6.19 2.03 15.88
C ALA A 151 5.56 0.65 15.64
N ALA A 152 5.69 -0.30 16.58
CA ALA A 152 5.03 -1.60 16.47
C ALA A 152 3.49 -1.50 16.52
N VAL A 153 2.94 -0.37 16.97
CA VAL A 153 1.50 -0.07 16.91
C VAL A 153 1.02 0.07 15.46
N LEU A 154 1.86 0.58 14.54
CA LEU A 154 1.48 0.83 13.15
C LEU A 154 0.98 -0.43 12.41
N PRO A 155 1.69 -1.56 12.38
CA PRO A 155 1.21 -2.75 11.67
C PRO A 155 -0.02 -3.38 12.32
N VAL A 156 -0.22 -3.22 13.63
CA VAL A 156 -1.44 -3.69 14.31
C VAL A 156 -2.64 -2.87 13.84
N PHE A 157 -2.54 -1.55 13.86
CA PHE A 157 -3.59 -0.65 13.41
C PHE A 157 -3.83 -0.72 11.90
N SER A 158 -2.82 -1.09 11.10
CA SER A 158 -2.97 -1.24 9.64
C SER A 158 -4.00 -2.32 9.30
N ILE A 159 -4.07 -3.41 10.07
CA ILE A 159 -5.07 -4.46 9.87
C ILE A 159 -6.49 -3.90 10.04
N LEU A 160 -6.73 -3.18 11.13
CA LEU A 160 -8.01 -2.52 11.37
C LEU A 160 -8.34 -1.50 10.27
N SER A 161 -7.35 -0.69 9.88
CA SER A 161 -7.49 0.32 8.84
C SER A 161 -7.85 -0.27 7.47
N ILE A 162 -7.27 -1.42 7.12
CA ILE A 162 -7.57 -2.13 5.87
C ILE A 162 -9.03 -2.62 5.88
N TYR A 163 -9.53 -3.15 7.00
CA TYR A 163 -10.93 -3.55 7.13
C TYR A 163 -11.89 -2.38 6.99
N LEU A 164 -11.63 -1.29 7.72
CA LEU A 164 -12.46 -0.08 7.66
C LEU A 164 -12.45 0.54 6.27
N ALA A 165 -11.28 0.56 5.61
CA ALA A 165 -11.15 1.02 4.24
C ALA A 165 -11.93 0.13 3.27
N SER A 166 -11.87 -1.20 3.41
CA SER A 166 -12.66 -2.11 2.57
C SER A 166 -14.15 -1.84 2.69
N ALA A 167 -14.67 -1.69 3.92
CA ALA A 167 -16.06 -1.35 4.17
C ALA A 167 -16.43 0.03 3.59
N LEU A 168 -15.53 1.01 3.69
CA LEU A 168 -15.71 2.33 3.09
C LEU A 168 -15.89 2.26 1.58
N LEU A 169 -15.07 1.45 0.90
CA LEU A 169 -15.13 1.32 -0.55
C LEU A 169 -16.40 0.62 -1.03
N GLU A 170 -16.94 -0.32 -0.26
CA GLU A 170 -18.24 -0.95 -0.56
C GLU A 170 -19.38 0.08 -0.61
N HIS A 171 -19.30 1.14 0.18
CA HIS A 171 -20.28 2.23 0.18
C HIS A 171 -20.05 3.25 -0.94
N ILE A 172 -18.79 3.67 -1.14
CA ILE A 172 -18.45 4.74 -2.09
C ILE A 172 -18.34 4.21 -3.53
N ARG A 173 -17.92 2.96 -3.73
CA ARG A 173 -17.74 2.26 -5.01
C ARG A 173 -16.85 2.97 -6.04
N ASN A 174 -16.01 3.89 -5.60
CA ASN A 174 -15.08 4.61 -6.46
C ASN A 174 -13.76 4.82 -5.73
N GLU A 175 -12.69 4.24 -6.23
CA GLU A 175 -11.37 4.22 -5.58
C GLU A 175 -10.79 5.63 -5.40
N PHE A 176 -11.00 6.52 -6.37
CA PHE A 176 -10.54 7.91 -6.27
C PHE A 176 -11.31 8.70 -5.21
N SER A 177 -12.64 8.55 -5.15
CA SER A 177 -13.45 9.24 -4.13
C SER A 177 -13.13 8.75 -2.73
N ALA A 178 -12.97 7.43 -2.55
CA ALA A 178 -12.59 6.84 -1.27
C ALA A 178 -11.17 7.27 -0.87
N SER A 179 -10.23 7.30 -1.82
CA SER A 179 -8.87 7.79 -1.57
C SER A 179 -8.84 9.28 -1.21
N ALA A 180 -9.66 10.11 -1.88
CA ALA A 180 -9.78 11.53 -1.55
C ALA A 180 -10.23 11.74 -0.11
N LEU A 181 -11.22 10.97 0.35
CA LEU A 181 -11.69 11.02 1.75
C LEU A 181 -10.58 10.64 2.72
N LEU A 182 -9.84 9.56 2.45
CA LEU A 182 -8.74 9.12 3.32
C LEU A 182 -7.57 10.12 3.31
N PHE A 183 -7.24 10.72 2.18
CA PHE A 183 -6.26 11.81 2.14
C PHE A 183 -6.73 13.04 2.97
N GLY A 184 -8.01 13.41 2.88
CA GLY A 184 -8.60 14.46 3.70
C GLY A 184 -8.54 14.17 5.19
N MET A 185 -8.84 12.93 5.59
CA MET A 185 -8.69 12.50 6.99
C MET A 185 -7.23 12.54 7.45
N ALA A 186 -6.30 12.12 6.61
CA ALA A 186 -4.86 12.19 6.88
C ALA A 186 -4.39 13.64 7.06
N ALA A 187 -4.88 14.56 6.22
CA ALA A 187 -4.60 15.99 6.35
C ALA A 187 -5.14 16.55 7.68
N ALA A 188 -6.37 16.19 8.06
CA ALA A 188 -6.98 16.61 9.32
C ALA A 188 -6.21 16.05 10.54
N CYS A 189 -5.82 14.77 10.53
CA CYS A 189 -4.99 14.18 11.59
C CYS A 189 -3.63 14.85 11.69
N SER A 190 -2.98 15.13 10.55
CA SER A 190 -1.70 15.84 10.52
C SER A 190 -1.83 17.31 11.00
N ALA A 191 -2.91 18.00 10.64
CA ALA A 191 -3.19 19.34 11.13
C ALA A 191 -3.40 19.36 12.65
N LEU A 192 -4.18 18.40 13.17
CA LEU A 192 -4.37 18.27 14.62
C LEU A 192 -3.04 17.94 15.33
N LEU A 193 -2.16 17.17 14.69
CA LEU A 193 -0.83 16.87 15.24
C LEU A 193 0.04 18.14 15.38
N VAL A 194 -0.08 19.15 14.51
CA VAL A 194 0.62 20.43 14.67
C VAL A 194 0.25 21.11 15.98
N PHE A 195 -1.03 21.05 16.39
CA PHE A 195 -1.47 21.64 17.66
C PHE A 195 -1.09 20.80 18.88
N LEU A 196 -1.00 19.49 18.73
CA LEU A 196 -0.74 18.55 19.83
C LEU A 196 0.72 18.06 19.88
N TYR A 197 1.56 18.55 19.04
CA TYR A 197 2.90 18.03 18.76
C TYR A 197 3.82 17.95 20.02
N GLN A 198 3.63 18.82 21.02
CA GLN A 198 4.41 18.80 22.28
C GLN A 198 3.58 18.36 23.51
N HIS A 199 2.31 18.04 23.37
CA HIS A 199 1.42 17.71 24.50
C HIS A 199 1.61 16.28 25.03
N GLY A 200 2.47 15.49 24.41
CA GLY A 200 2.83 14.14 24.87
C GLY A 200 3.00 13.12 23.73
N PRO A 201 3.65 12.00 24.04
CA PRO A 201 3.90 10.98 23.02
C PRO A 201 2.62 10.25 22.58
N VAL A 202 1.66 10.04 23.48
CA VAL A 202 0.44 9.25 23.19
C VAL A 202 -0.43 9.92 22.11
N PRO A 203 -0.83 11.20 22.21
CA PRO A 203 -1.57 11.88 21.14
C PRO A 203 -0.84 11.85 19.80
N SER A 204 0.48 12.06 19.82
CA SER A 204 1.30 12.03 18.62
C SER A 204 1.30 10.66 17.96
N VAL A 205 1.53 9.60 18.72
CA VAL A 205 1.48 8.21 18.24
C VAL A 205 0.12 7.88 17.64
N VAL A 206 -0.98 8.26 18.31
CA VAL A 206 -2.34 8.01 17.83
C VAL A 206 -2.59 8.72 16.50
N LEU A 207 -2.27 10.00 16.39
CA LEU A 207 -2.53 10.78 15.17
C LEU A 207 -1.65 10.32 14.00
N MET A 208 -0.38 9.99 14.25
CA MET A 208 0.50 9.43 13.24
C MET A 208 0.01 8.05 12.78
N THR A 209 -0.47 7.22 13.70
CA THR A 209 -1.04 5.91 13.40
C THR A 209 -2.32 6.02 12.57
N LEU A 210 -3.20 6.97 12.89
CA LEU A 210 -4.40 7.23 12.09
C LEU A 210 -4.04 7.73 10.69
N THR A 211 -3.06 8.62 10.56
CA THR A 211 -2.57 9.11 9.27
C THR A 211 -2.00 7.95 8.44
N ALA A 212 -1.15 7.11 9.03
CA ALA A 212 -0.63 5.91 8.37
C ALA A 212 -1.75 4.92 8.01
N GLY A 213 -2.75 4.77 8.88
CA GLY A 213 -3.94 3.94 8.64
C GLY A 213 -4.71 4.38 7.39
N CYS A 214 -4.90 5.68 7.19
CA CYS A 214 -5.48 6.22 5.96
C CYS A 214 -4.64 5.82 4.74
N MET A 215 -3.32 5.85 4.84
CA MET A 215 -2.43 5.44 3.76
C MET A 215 -2.55 3.94 3.44
N TYR A 216 -2.72 3.07 4.43
CA TYR A 216 -2.97 1.64 4.18
C TYR A 216 -4.30 1.41 3.44
N GLY A 217 -5.33 2.22 3.72
CA GLY A 217 -6.57 2.20 2.96
C GLY A 217 -6.39 2.62 1.49
N ILE A 218 -5.65 3.70 1.24
CA ILE A 218 -5.33 4.16 -0.12
C ILE A 218 -4.51 3.10 -0.87
N ASN A 219 -3.60 2.41 -0.20
CA ASN A 219 -2.84 1.29 -0.76
C ASN A 219 -3.79 0.20 -1.28
N LEU A 220 -4.78 -0.20 -0.46
CA LEU A 220 -5.78 -1.18 -0.87
C LEU A 220 -6.56 -0.72 -2.11
N PHE A 221 -6.95 0.55 -2.19
CA PHE A 221 -7.75 1.06 -3.30
C PHE A 221 -6.95 1.20 -4.59
N LEU A 222 -5.86 1.97 -4.56
CA LEU A 222 -5.15 2.36 -5.76
C LEU A 222 -4.08 1.34 -6.21
N ILE A 223 -3.54 0.52 -5.30
CA ILE A 223 -2.46 -0.42 -5.65
C ILE A 223 -2.99 -1.84 -5.81
N SER A 224 -3.95 -2.25 -4.95
CA SER A 224 -4.46 -3.62 -4.99
C SER A 224 -5.70 -3.77 -5.86
N ARG A 225 -6.69 -2.86 -5.77
CA ARG A 225 -7.96 -3.01 -6.48
C ARG A 225 -7.99 -2.37 -7.86
N LEU A 226 -7.46 -1.16 -8.02
CA LEU A 226 -7.50 -0.44 -9.30
C LEU A 226 -6.93 -1.23 -10.50
N PRO A 227 -5.83 -2.00 -10.39
CA PRO A 227 -5.30 -2.76 -11.53
C PRO A 227 -6.27 -3.77 -12.14
N ALA A 228 -7.22 -4.32 -11.38
CA ALA A 228 -8.19 -5.29 -11.88
C ALA A 228 -9.07 -4.74 -13.02
N HIS A 229 -9.40 -3.43 -12.98
CA HIS A 229 -10.17 -2.76 -14.03
C HIS A 229 -9.47 -2.73 -15.40
N PHE A 230 -8.20 -3.15 -15.45
CA PHE A 230 -7.43 -3.25 -16.70
C PHE A 230 -7.33 -4.69 -17.21
N SER A 231 -8.09 -5.64 -16.64
CA SER A 231 -8.16 -7.05 -17.08
C SER A 231 -8.62 -7.16 -18.54
N ARG A 232 -9.64 -6.40 -18.93
CA ARG A 232 -10.15 -6.32 -20.31
C ARG A 232 -9.10 -5.90 -21.36
N PHE A 233 -8.00 -5.29 -20.94
CA PHE A 233 -6.90 -4.89 -21.83
C PHE A 233 -5.68 -5.81 -21.71
N GLY A 234 -5.75 -6.88 -20.89
CA GLY A 234 -4.60 -7.75 -20.60
C GLY A 234 -3.43 -7.03 -19.92
N LYS A 235 -3.67 -5.88 -19.25
CA LYS A 235 -2.63 -4.98 -18.72
C LYS A 235 -2.55 -4.95 -17.19
N VAL A 236 -3.22 -5.85 -16.48
CA VAL A 236 -3.25 -5.89 -15.01
C VAL A 236 -1.84 -5.86 -14.42
N ALA A 237 -0.95 -6.77 -14.84
CA ALA A 237 0.41 -6.86 -14.32
C ALA A 237 1.22 -5.60 -14.61
N THR A 238 1.08 -5.02 -15.82
CA THR A 238 1.77 -3.80 -16.22
C THR A 238 1.33 -2.61 -15.37
N VAL A 239 0.02 -2.43 -15.21
CA VAL A 239 -0.55 -1.35 -14.39
C VAL A 239 -0.16 -1.53 -12.94
N SER A 240 -0.31 -2.73 -12.37
CA SER A 240 0.10 -3.05 -11.00
C SER A 240 1.59 -2.77 -10.77
N GLY A 241 2.45 -3.14 -11.72
CA GLY A 241 3.89 -2.87 -11.65
C GLY A 241 4.22 -1.37 -11.65
N ILE A 242 3.58 -0.59 -12.51
CA ILE A 242 3.77 0.86 -12.59
C ILE A 242 3.31 1.55 -11.30
N LEU A 243 2.14 1.20 -10.79
CA LEU A 243 1.60 1.78 -9.56
C LEU A 243 2.47 1.42 -8.34
N ASN A 244 2.91 0.18 -8.26
CA ASN A 244 3.82 -0.25 -7.20
C ASN A 244 5.18 0.46 -7.28
N ALA A 245 5.75 0.64 -8.48
CA ALA A 245 6.97 1.42 -8.68
C ALA A 245 6.79 2.88 -8.25
N SER A 246 5.64 3.48 -8.54
CA SER A 246 5.29 4.85 -8.10
C SER A 246 5.31 4.98 -6.58
N THR A 247 4.88 3.94 -5.83
CA THR A 247 4.98 3.91 -4.37
C THR A 247 6.44 4.01 -3.91
N TYR A 248 7.34 3.23 -4.51
CA TYR A 248 8.75 3.23 -4.13
C TYR A 248 9.48 4.53 -4.47
N VAL A 249 9.06 5.22 -5.54
CA VAL A 249 9.54 6.59 -5.82
C VAL A 249 9.18 7.51 -4.65
N GLY A 250 7.92 7.49 -4.20
CA GLY A 250 7.49 8.26 -3.04
C GLY A 250 8.24 7.90 -1.76
N SER A 251 8.39 6.60 -1.50
CA SER A 251 9.14 6.06 -0.35
C SER A 251 10.59 6.56 -0.31
N SER A 252 11.28 6.51 -1.45
CA SER A 252 12.66 6.99 -1.56
C SER A 252 12.77 8.50 -1.32
N LEU A 253 11.81 9.27 -1.84
CA LEU A 253 11.78 10.72 -1.61
C LEU A 253 11.56 11.04 -0.13
N SER A 254 10.69 10.31 0.58
CA SER A 254 10.38 10.54 1.99
C SER A 254 11.60 10.34 2.90
N ALA A 255 12.40 9.31 2.62
CA ALA A 255 13.56 8.99 3.43
C ALA A 255 14.59 10.13 3.44
N TRP A 256 14.81 10.77 2.29
CA TRP A 256 15.73 11.90 2.16
C TRP A 256 15.08 13.22 2.62
N LEU A 257 13.84 13.50 2.15
CA LEU A 257 13.17 14.78 2.33
C LEU A 257 12.92 15.09 3.81
N PHE A 258 12.38 14.13 4.56
CA PHE A 258 11.98 14.38 5.95
C PHE A 258 13.18 14.45 6.89
N GLY A 259 14.27 13.72 6.62
CA GLY A 259 15.52 13.91 7.34
C GLY A 259 16.08 15.32 7.15
N MET A 260 16.18 15.77 5.91
CA MET A 260 16.66 17.11 5.60
C MET A 260 15.79 18.20 6.23
N ILE A 261 14.47 18.09 6.19
CA ILE A 261 13.56 19.09 6.75
C ILE A 261 13.64 19.08 8.28
N SER A 262 13.71 17.90 8.92
CA SER A 262 13.82 17.82 10.38
C SER A 262 15.09 18.47 10.89
N ASP A 263 16.22 18.24 10.22
CA ASP A 263 17.51 18.82 10.57
C ASP A 263 17.56 20.35 10.40
N LEU A 264 16.91 20.88 9.34
CA LEU A 264 16.94 22.30 9.02
C LEU A 264 15.86 23.14 9.74
N SER A 265 14.69 22.59 9.93
CA SER A 265 13.48 23.34 10.32
C SER A 265 12.66 22.68 11.42
N GLY A 266 13.09 21.52 11.90
CA GLY A 266 12.44 20.78 12.97
C GLY A 266 11.15 20.04 12.55
N TRP A 267 10.56 19.33 13.50
CA TRP A 267 9.45 18.43 13.26
C TRP A 267 8.13 19.10 12.89
N ILE A 268 7.89 20.34 13.34
CA ILE A 268 6.69 21.08 12.90
C ILE A 268 6.69 21.29 11.39
N ALA A 269 7.85 21.58 10.81
CA ALA A 269 7.98 21.74 9.36
C ALA A 269 7.69 20.42 8.63
N VAL A 270 8.19 19.29 9.14
CA VAL A 270 7.90 17.96 8.59
C VAL A 270 6.39 17.66 8.61
N ILE A 271 5.72 17.87 9.76
CA ILE A 271 4.28 17.65 9.90
C ILE A 271 3.47 18.59 8.98
N SER A 272 3.92 19.83 8.81
CA SER A 272 3.30 20.78 7.88
C SER A 272 3.41 20.31 6.43
N VAL A 273 4.53 19.71 6.05
CA VAL A 273 4.71 19.10 4.72
C VAL A 273 3.78 17.88 4.56
N TRP A 274 3.54 17.09 5.61
CA TRP A 274 2.55 15.99 5.54
C TRP A 274 1.15 16.50 5.20
N ILE A 275 0.74 17.64 5.78
CA ILE A 275 -0.55 18.28 5.46
C ILE A 275 -0.61 18.64 3.97
N VAL A 276 0.44 19.30 3.45
CA VAL A 276 0.50 19.73 2.05
C VAL A 276 0.43 18.51 1.10
N ILE A 277 1.16 17.45 1.41
CA ILE A 277 1.17 16.21 0.61
C ILE A 277 -0.23 15.55 0.65
N ALA A 278 -0.85 15.46 1.81
CA ALA A 278 -2.18 14.87 1.96
C ALA A 278 -3.24 15.69 1.21
N LEU A 279 -3.21 17.03 1.33
CA LEU A 279 -4.11 17.91 0.57
C LEU A 279 -3.88 17.79 -0.95
N GLY A 280 -2.61 17.70 -1.38
CA GLY A 280 -2.27 17.46 -2.79
C GLY A 280 -2.86 16.15 -3.31
N GLY A 281 -2.73 15.06 -2.55
CA GLY A 281 -3.33 13.76 -2.87
C GLY A 281 -4.85 13.82 -2.93
N MET A 282 -5.48 14.49 -1.97
CA MET A 282 -6.93 14.74 -1.96
C MET A 282 -7.39 15.48 -3.21
N LEU A 283 -6.72 16.58 -3.56
CA LEU A 283 -7.07 17.39 -4.73
C LEU A 283 -6.93 16.62 -6.03
N ILE A 284 -5.84 15.85 -6.21
CA ILE A 284 -5.65 14.98 -7.38
C ILE A 284 -6.81 14.00 -7.47
N CYS A 285 -7.14 13.32 -6.39
CA CYS A 285 -8.22 12.33 -6.39
C CYS A 285 -9.58 12.98 -6.67
N LEU A 286 -9.87 14.16 -6.10
CA LEU A 286 -11.10 14.92 -6.37
C LEU A 286 -11.17 15.47 -7.80
N ALA A 287 -10.06 15.84 -8.42
CA ALA A 287 -10.05 16.34 -9.80
C ALA A 287 -10.39 15.23 -10.81
N PHE A 288 -10.00 13.97 -10.51
CA PHE A 288 -10.09 12.89 -11.48
C PHE A 288 -11.13 11.81 -11.16
N PHE A 289 -11.89 11.89 -10.03
CA PHE A 289 -12.88 10.87 -9.67
C PHE A 289 -13.99 10.71 -10.71
N ARG A 290 -14.41 11.80 -11.39
CA ARG A 290 -15.44 11.75 -12.44
C ARG A 290 -14.94 11.01 -13.68
N LYS A 291 -13.68 11.27 -14.07
CA LYS A 291 -13.05 10.60 -15.20
C LYS A 291 -12.90 9.11 -14.94
N TRP A 292 -12.48 8.76 -13.72
CA TRP A 292 -12.38 7.36 -13.29
C TRP A 292 -13.75 6.67 -13.27
N ARG A 293 -14.79 7.34 -12.77
CA ARG A 293 -16.15 6.83 -12.79
C ARG A 293 -16.68 6.56 -14.20
N SER A 294 -16.37 7.44 -15.16
CA SER A 294 -16.71 7.21 -16.57
C SER A 294 -16.02 5.98 -17.13
N PHE A 295 -14.74 5.78 -16.80
CA PHE A 295 -13.97 4.61 -17.22
C PHE A 295 -14.56 3.30 -16.65
N GLN A 296 -14.97 3.28 -15.36
CA GLN A 296 -15.65 2.13 -14.74
C GLN A 296 -17.02 1.87 -15.39
N ALA A 297 -17.76 2.91 -15.76
CA ALA A 297 -19.06 2.75 -16.40
C ALA A 297 -18.97 2.18 -17.82
N GLU A 298 -17.89 2.44 -18.55
CA GLU A 298 -17.61 1.82 -19.84
C GLU A 298 -17.25 0.33 -19.69
N GLU A 299 -16.56 -0.04 -18.61
CA GLU A 299 -16.25 -1.42 -18.27
C GLU A 299 -17.52 -2.25 -18.00
N SER A 300 -18.48 -1.68 -17.29
CA SER A 300 -19.76 -2.36 -16.96
C SER A 300 -20.67 -2.58 -18.17
N LYS A 301 -20.39 -1.97 -19.32
CA LYS A 301 -21.19 -2.08 -20.55
C LYS A 301 -20.56 -3.00 -21.60
N ALA A 302 -19.28 -3.35 -21.44
CA ALA A 302 -18.52 -4.22 -22.32
C ALA A 302 -18.56 -5.68 -21.84
#